data_53b58317c87f98889f08afbfce7953a1
#
_entry.id   53b58317c87f98889f08afbfce7953a1
#
_cell.length_a   1.000
_cell.length_b   1.000
_cell.length_c   1.000
_cell.angle_alpha   90.00
_cell.angle_beta   90.00
_cell.angle_gamma   90.00
#
_symmetry.space_group_name_H-M   'P 1'
#
loop_
_entity.id
_entity.type
_entity.pdbx_description
1 polymer ?
#
loop_
_entity_poly.entity_id
_entity_poly.type
_entity_poly.pdbx_seq_one_letter_code
_entity_poly.pdbx_strand_id
1 'polypeptide(L)'
;MSNDSLMVFTGNANPKLAEAVTQHLHIPLGRASVGRFSDGEVMVELIDNVRGRDVFVLQSTCAPTNDSLMEVMVMVDALKRASAGRITAAMPYFGYARQDRRPRSARVAITAKVVADMLTGAGVNRLLTMDLHSDQIQGFFDIPVDNIYASPILLSDVWKHNYPNLIVVSPDVGGVVRARALAKQLDADLAIIDKRRPKPNVAKVMNIIGDVVGRTCIIMDDMVDTANTLCEAANALKERGAARVLAYCTHPVLSGSAIERIEMSALDELVVTDTIPLNETGRNCKKIRQLSTAELLAETIRRINNEESVSSLFAE
;
A
#
# COMPACT_ATOMS: atom_id res chain seq x y z
N MET A 1 -13.35 25.35 -11.43
CA MET A 1 -12.83 25.00 -12.77
C MET A 1 -13.53 23.72 -13.20
N SER A 2 -13.87 23.58 -14.48
CA SER A 2 -14.67 22.45 -14.95
C SER A 2 -13.91 21.12 -14.78
N ASN A 3 -14.61 20.05 -14.39
CA ASN A 3 -14.14 18.66 -14.32
C ASN A 3 -13.55 18.14 -15.66
N ASP A 4 -13.54 18.99 -16.66
CA ASP A 4 -13.15 18.69 -18.05
C ASP A 4 -11.63 18.52 -18.26
N SER A 5 -10.80 18.90 -17.27
CA SER A 5 -9.34 18.79 -17.40
C SER A 5 -8.77 17.49 -16.85
N LEU A 6 -9.49 16.81 -15.94
CA LEU A 6 -9.04 15.59 -15.25
C LEU A 6 -9.21 14.36 -16.11
N MET A 7 -8.16 13.57 -16.23
CA MET A 7 -8.20 12.25 -16.85
C MET A 7 -7.44 11.23 -15.99
N VAL A 8 -7.96 10.01 -15.90
CA VAL A 8 -7.31 8.89 -15.21
C VAL A 8 -7.09 7.78 -16.20
N PHE A 9 -5.85 7.32 -16.31
CA PHE A 9 -5.46 6.14 -17.07
C PHE A 9 -4.97 5.04 -16.13
N THR A 10 -4.98 3.80 -16.59
CA THR A 10 -4.46 2.66 -15.82
C THR A 10 -3.61 1.76 -16.69
N GLY A 11 -2.61 1.12 -16.08
CA GLY A 11 -1.97 -0.05 -16.66
C GLY A 11 -2.69 -1.33 -16.24
N ASN A 12 -1.99 -2.46 -16.30
CA ASN A 12 -2.57 -3.79 -16.12
C ASN A 12 -2.55 -4.31 -14.67
N ALA A 13 -1.87 -3.63 -13.74
CA ALA A 13 -1.67 -4.17 -12.40
C ALA A 13 -2.96 -4.21 -11.55
N ASN A 14 -3.82 -3.18 -11.66
CA ASN A 14 -5.06 -3.12 -10.87
C ASN A 14 -6.17 -2.30 -11.57
N PRO A 15 -6.65 -2.72 -12.75
CA PRO A 15 -7.67 -1.98 -13.50
C PRO A 15 -9.00 -1.84 -12.74
N LYS A 16 -9.36 -2.82 -11.90
CA LYS A 16 -10.59 -2.77 -11.09
C LYS A 16 -10.59 -1.58 -10.11
N LEU A 17 -9.45 -1.30 -9.49
CA LEU A 17 -9.31 -0.15 -8.61
C LEU A 17 -9.45 1.15 -9.41
N ALA A 18 -8.85 1.24 -10.59
CA ALA A 18 -8.96 2.42 -11.45
C ALA A 18 -10.39 2.68 -11.91
N GLU A 19 -11.12 1.63 -12.29
CA GLU A 19 -12.55 1.71 -12.61
C GLU A 19 -13.38 2.20 -11.42
N ALA A 20 -13.13 1.67 -10.22
CA ALA A 20 -13.82 2.12 -9.01
C ALA A 20 -13.51 3.58 -8.67
N VAL A 21 -12.24 4.00 -8.79
CA VAL A 21 -11.83 5.40 -8.58
C VAL A 21 -12.53 6.34 -9.57
N THR A 22 -12.57 5.99 -10.86
CA THR A 22 -13.22 6.85 -11.87
C THR A 22 -14.74 6.89 -11.71
N GLN A 23 -15.36 5.82 -11.18
CA GLN A 23 -16.78 5.84 -10.79
C GLN A 23 -17.05 6.85 -9.67
N HIS A 24 -16.21 6.90 -8.64
CA HIS A 24 -16.32 7.90 -7.55
C HIS A 24 -16.06 9.33 -8.04
N LEU A 25 -15.17 9.49 -9.03
CA LEU A 25 -14.91 10.79 -9.67
C LEU A 25 -16.01 11.22 -10.65
N HIS A 26 -16.94 10.33 -11.02
CA HIS A 26 -17.95 10.53 -12.04
C HIS A 26 -17.37 10.94 -13.42
N ILE A 27 -16.24 10.33 -13.78
CA ILE A 27 -15.57 10.51 -15.08
C ILE A 27 -15.34 9.14 -15.74
N PRO A 28 -15.23 9.08 -17.07
CA PRO A 28 -14.80 7.84 -17.73
C PRO A 28 -13.32 7.56 -17.46
N LEU A 29 -12.96 6.29 -17.46
CA LEU A 29 -11.56 5.88 -17.51
C LEU A 29 -10.98 6.24 -18.87
N GLY A 30 -9.79 6.85 -18.90
CA GLY A 30 -9.08 7.21 -20.12
C GLY A 30 -8.73 5.95 -20.94
N ARG A 31 -8.97 6.04 -22.24
CA ARG A 31 -8.74 4.92 -23.17
C ARG A 31 -7.30 4.89 -23.61
N ALA A 32 -6.62 3.79 -23.28
CA ALA A 32 -5.29 3.45 -23.74
C ALA A 32 -5.20 1.94 -23.99
N SER A 33 -4.38 1.53 -24.93
CA SER A 33 -3.97 0.14 -25.10
C SER A 33 -2.63 -0.04 -24.40
N VAL A 34 -2.57 -0.91 -23.40
CA VAL A 34 -1.35 -1.26 -22.66
C VAL A 34 -1.13 -2.75 -22.86
N GLY A 35 -0.14 -3.10 -23.64
CA GLY A 35 0.13 -4.47 -24.05
C GLY A 35 1.62 -4.78 -24.11
N ARG A 36 1.96 -5.85 -24.83
CA ARG A 36 3.34 -6.30 -25.02
C ARG A 36 3.57 -6.70 -26.46
N PHE A 37 4.78 -6.45 -26.93
CA PHE A 37 5.29 -7.09 -28.15
C PHE A 37 5.57 -8.57 -27.89
N SER A 38 5.83 -9.32 -28.95
CA SER A 38 6.09 -10.77 -28.89
C SER A 38 7.35 -11.14 -28.09
N ASP A 39 8.29 -10.22 -27.98
CA ASP A 39 9.52 -10.36 -27.19
C ASP A 39 9.34 -9.94 -25.69
N GLY A 40 8.13 -9.44 -25.32
CA GLY A 40 7.78 -9.07 -23.98
C GLY A 40 7.95 -7.58 -23.65
N GLU A 41 8.46 -6.75 -24.56
CA GLU A 41 8.55 -5.32 -24.38
C GLU A 41 7.17 -4.68 -24.20
N VAL A 42 7.05 -3.73 -23.29
CA VAL A 42 5.80 -3.00 -23.02
C VAL A 42 5.46 -2.07 -24.20
N MET A 43 4.22 -2.13 -24.64
CA MET A 43 3.66 -1.26 -25.66
C MET A 43 2.50 -0.46 -25.08
N VAL A 44 2.48 0.86 -25.33
CA VAL A 44 1.39 1.74 -24.91
C VAL A 44 0.94 2.60 -26.10
N GLU A 45 -0.37 2.65 -26.32
CA GLU A 45 -1.01 3.56 -27.26
C GLU A 45 -2.13 4.32 -26.56
N LEU A 46 -2.07 5.65 -26.57
CA LEU A 46 -3.13 6.53 -26.06
C LEU A 46 -4.19 6.73 -27.14
N ILE A 47 -5.45 6.45 -26.82
CA ILE A 47 -6.59 6.61 -27.74
C ILE A 47 -7.23 7.98 -27.54
N ASP A 48 -7.34 8.44 -26.30
CA ASP A 48 -7.95 9.73 -26.00
C ASP A 48 -6.97 10.90 -26.13
N ASN A 49 -7.50 12.09 -26.45
CA ASN A 49 -6.70 13.31 -26.54
C ASN A 49 -6.42 13.86 -25.15
N VAL A 50 -5.12 13.89 -24.78
CA VAL A 50 -4.63 14.32 -23.47
C VAL A 50 -4.01 15.72 -23.45
N ARG A 51 -4.00 16.43 -24.60
CA ARG A 51 -3.32 17.72 -24.72
C ARG A 51 -3.84 18.74 -23.69
N GLY A 52 -2.92 19.25 -22.87
CA GLY A 52 -3.20 20.24 -21.84
C GLY A 52 -4.00 19.69 -20.64
N ARG A 53 -4.28 18.39 -20.58
CA ARG A 53 -5.06 17.77 -19.50
C ARG A 53 -4.20 17.52 -18.25
N ASP A 54 -4.87 17.48 -17.10
CA ASP A 54 -4.30 16.96 -15.84
C ASP A 54 -4.52 15.46 -15.78
N VAL A 55 -3.47 14.69 -15.96
CA VAL A 55 -3.53 13.24 -16.16
C VAL A 55 -2.96 12.49 -14.97
N PHE A 56 -3.72 11.53 -14.48
CA PHE A 56 -3.29 10.58 -13.45
C PHE A 56 -3.10 9.20 -14.07
N VAL A 57 -1.93 8.63 -13.87
CA VAL A 57 -1.62 7.23 -14.20
C VAL A 57 -1.78 6.41 -12.93
N LEU A 58 -2.90 5.71 -12.78
CA LEU A 58 -3.20 4.89 -11.61
C LEU A 58 -2.69 3.48 -11.85
N GLN A 59 -1.58 3.13 -11.21
CA GLN A 59 -0.90 1.84 -11.36
C GLN A 59 -0.12 1.48 -10.12
N SER A 60 -0.50 0.44 -9.40
CA SER A 60 0.34 -0.16 -8.36
C SER A 60 1.52 -0.89 -8.98
N THR A 61 2.73 -0.68 -8.44
CA THR A 61 3.93 -1.39 -8.92
C THR A 61 4.16 -2.68 -8.13
N CYS A 62 3.08 -3.48 -8.02
CA CYS A 62 3.09 -4.82 -7.47
C CYS A 62 3.54 -5.87 -8.50
N ALA A 63 3.62 -7.13 -8.10
CA ALA A 63 4.05 -8.21 -8.98
C ALA A 63 3.11 -8.37 -10.19
N PRO A 64 3.71 -8.56 -11.38
CA PRO A 64 5.13 -8.57 -11.73
C PRO A 64 5.73 -7.15 -11.69
N THR A 65 6.53 -6.88 -10.67
CA THR A 65 6.91 -5.51 -10.27
C THR A 65 7.65 -4.73 -11.36
N ASN A 66 8.57 -5.39 -12.06
CA ASN A 66 9.34 -4.74 -13.15
C ASN A 66 8.45 -4.34 -14.30
N ASP A 67 7.51 -5.18 -14.65
CA ASP A 67 6.56 -4.96 -15.74
C ASP A 67 5.60 -3.83 -15.38
N SER A 68 5.04 -3.88 -14.16
CA SER A 68 4.13 -2.84 -13.67
C SER A 68 4.81 -1.46 -13.61
N LEU A 69 6.10 -1.41 -13.22
CA LEU A 69 6.88 -0.18 -13.21
C LEU A 69 7.15 0.30 -14.65
N MET A 70 7.54 -0.61 -15.54
CA MET A 70 7.81 -0.25 -16.94
C MET A 70 6.55 0.25 -17.66
N GLU A 71 5.37 -0.31 -17.37
CA GLU A 71 4.11 0.22 -17.90
C GLU A 71 3.91 1.70 -17.50
N VAL A 72 4.17 2.06 -16.22
CA VAL A 72 4.11 3.47 -15.78
C VAL A 72 5.07 4.34 -16.58
N MET A 73 6.33 3.88 -16.75
CA MET A 73 7.38 4.65 -17.44
C MET A 73 6.99 4.94 -18.90
N VAL A 74 6.52 3.91 -19.62
CA VAL A 74 6.14 4.03 -21.03
C VAL A 74 4.88 4.86 -21.20
N MET A 75 3.88 4.72 -20.28
CA MET A 75 2.67 5.55 -20.27
C MET A 75 3.02 7.02 -20.05
N VAL A 76 3.92 7.33 -19.10
CA VAL A 76 4.35 8.70 -18.82
C VAL A 76 5.03 9.34 -20.04
N ASP A 77 5.90 8.59 -20.74
CA ASP A 77 6.53 9.11 -21.96
C ASP A 77 5.50 9.36 -23.06
N ALA A 78 4.56 8.43 -23.27
CA ALA A 78 3.47 8.60 -24.25
C ALA A 78 2.62 9.84 -23.94
N LEU A 79 2.23 10.06 -22.67
CA LEU A 79 1.47 11.22 -22.22
C LEU A 79 2.24 12.53 -22.41
N LYS A 80 3.53 12.54 -22.11
CA LYS A 80 4.42 13.68 -22.30
C LYS A 80 4.53 14.05 -23.78
N ARG A 81 4.73 13.06 -24.66
CA ARG A 81 4.78 13.27 -26.13
C ARG A 81 3.44 13.72 -26.69
N ALA A 82 2.31 13.30 -26.09
CA ALA A 82 0.97 13.75 -26.45
C ALA A 82 0.61 15.12 -25.85
N SER A 83 1.56 15.80 -25.19
CA SER A 83 1.41 17.13 -24.60
C SER A 83 0.38 17.20 -23.46
N ALA A 84 0.31 16.20 -22.59
CA ALA A 84 -0.39 16.31 -21.33
C ALA A 84 0.12 17.53 -20.54
N GLY A 85 -0.77 18.24 -19.87
CA GLY A 85 -0.41 19.45 -19.13
C GLY A 85 0.30 19.18 -17.83
N ARG A 86 -0.16 18.17 -17.07
CA ARG A 86 0.45 17.65 -15.83
C ARG A 86 0.30 16.14 -15.81
N ILE A 87 1.29 15.43 -15.34
CA ILE A 87 1.26 13.97 -15.21
C ILE A 87 1.55 13.60 -13.76
N THR A 88 0.56 13.02 -13.08
CA THR A 88 0.69 12.47 -11.73
C THR A 88 0.75 10.95 -11.81
N ALA A 89 1.82 10.35 -11.29
CA ALA A 89 1.86 8.92 -11.06
C ALA A 89 1.11 8.62 -9.76
N ALA A 90 -0.09 8.04 -9.89
CA ALA A 90 -0.88 7.56 -8.76
C ALA A 90 -0.56 6.08 -8.53
N MET A 91 0.33 5.81 -7.60
CA MET A 91 0.87 4.48 -7.30
C MET A 91 0.41 4.05 -5.90
N PRO A 92 -0.81 3.47 -5.75
CA PRO A 92 -1.33 3.06 -4.45
C PRO A 92 -0.37 2.16 -3.68
N TYR A 93 0.34 1.26 -4.38
CA TYR A 93 1.49 0.54 -3.86
C TYR A 93 2.76 0.93 -4.61
N PHE A 94 3.73 1.50 -3.88
CA PHE A 94 5.04 1.87 -4.39
C PHE A 94 6.01 0.70 -4.20
N GLY A 95 6.27 -0.04 -5.25
CA GLY A 95 7.24 -1.14 -5.25
C GLY A 95 8.67 -0.65 -5.02
N TYR A 96 9.56 -1.56 -4.60
CA TYR A 96 10.96 -1.29 -4.23
C TYR A 96 11.16 -0.42 -2.98
N ALA A 97 10.08 -0.01 -2.27
CA ALA A 97 10.13 0.84 -1.08
C ALA A 97 10.94 0.23 0.07
N ARG A 98 11.08 -1.10 0.16
CA ARG A 98 11.80 -1.78 1.24
C ARG A 98 13.33 -1.60 1.20
N GLN A 99 13.87 -1.14 0.08
CA GLN A 99 15.30 -0.81 -0.07
C GLN A 99 15.48 0.71 -0.06
N ASP A 100 15.16 1.31 1.08
CA ASP A 100 15.16 2.76 1.34
C ASP A 100 16.49 3.29 1.93
N ARG A 101 17.37 2.39 2.36
CA ARG A 101 18.64 2.74 3.01
C ARG A 101 19.69 1.67 2.80
N ARG A 102 20.97 2.08 2.96
CA ARG A 102 22.10 1.17 2.95
C ARG A 102 22.49 0.80 4.38
N PRO A 103 22.40 -0.49 4.80
CA PRO A 103 22.98 -0.94 6.06
C PRO A 103 24.49 -0.70 6.10
N ARG A 104 25.03 -0.40 7.30
CA ARG A 104 26.47 -0.07 7.46
C ARG A 104 27.43 -1.12 6.92
N SER A 105 27.07 -2.39 7.01
CA SER A 105 27.91 -3.54 6.63
C SER A 105 27.68 -4.05 5.21
N ALA A 106 26.77 -3.44 4.43
CA ALA A 106 26.36 -3.97 3.12
C ALA A 106 26.65 -2.98 1.98
N ARG A 107 27.06 -3.54 0.82
CA ARG A 107 27.21 -2.81 -0.44
C ARG A 107 25.98 -3.12 -1.31
N VAL A 108 24.89 -2.43 -1.03
CA VAL A 108 23.60 -2.61 -1.71
C VAL A 108 23.11 -1.31 -2.32
N ALA A 109 22.23 -1.41 -3.30
CA ALA A 109 21.52 -0.26 -3.86
C ALA A 109 20.52 0.32 -2.86
N ILE A 110 20.16 1.59 -3.05
CA ILE A 110 18.96 2.20 -2.49
C ILE A 110 17.93 2.24 -3.62
N THR A 111 17.22 1.13 -3.82
CA THR A 111 16.39 0.93 -5.02
C THR A 111 15.20 1.87 -5.04
N ALA A 112 14.67 2.27 -3.88
CA ALA A 112 13.64 3.30 -3.80
C ALA A 112 14.08 4.63 -4.44
N LYS A 113 15.36 5.03 -4.26
CA LYS A 113 15.93 6.21 -4.92
C LYS A 113 16.07 6.03 -6.42
N VAL A 114 16.49 4.84 -6.87
CA VAL A 114 16.57 4.53 -8.31
C VAL A 114 15.21 4.69 -8.98
N VAL A 115 14.16 4.14 -8.38
CA VAL A 115 12.79 4.27 -8.92
C VAL A 115 12.31 5.73 -8.90
N ALA A 116 12.62 6.49 -7.84
CA ALA A 116 12.29 7.91 -7.77
C ALA A 116 12.96 8.72 -8.91
N ASP A 117 14.24 8.46 -9.18
CA ASP A 117 14.97 9.10 -10.28
C ASP A 117 14.41 8.72 -11.66
N MET A 118 14.06 7.46 -11.85
CA MET A 118 13.45 6.99 -13.09
C MET A 118 12.11 7.68 -13.36
N LEU A 119 11.21 7.77 -12.38
CA LEU A 119 9.90 8.43 -12.50
C LEU A 119 10.07 9.92 -12.81
N THR A 120 10.93 10.61 -12.06
CA THR A 120 11.21 12.03 -12.28
C THR A 120 11.81 12.27 -13.67
N GLY A 121 12.80 11.45 -14.06
CA GLY A 121 13.44 11.52 -15.37
C GLY A 121 12.50 11.24 -16.55
N ALA A 122 11.54 10.33 -16.40
CA ALA A 122 10.51 10.07 -17.39
C ALA A 122 9.58 11.28 -17.62
N GLY A 123 9.40 12.12 -16.60
CA GLY A 123 8.59 13.34 -16.70
C GLY A 123 7.34 13.35 -15.83
N VAL A 124 7.30 12.52 -14.78
CA VAL A 124 6.29 12.62 -13.73
C VAL A 124 6.43 13.98 -13.04
N ASN A 125 5.31 14.71 -12.87
CA ASN A 125 5.28 16.00 -12.20
C ASN A 125 4.93 15.89 -10.71
N ARG A 126 4.30 14.78 -10.29
CA ARG A 126 3.85 14.52 -8.91
C ARG A 126 3.70 13.02 -8.68
N LEU A 127 4.04 12.55 -7.51
CA LEU A 127 3.71 11.21 -7.05
C LEU A 127 2.55 11.27 -6.05
N LEU A 128 1.52 10.45 -6.25
CA LEU A 128 0.52 10.09 -5.26
C LEU A 128 0.72 8.64 -4.87
N THR A 129 0.88 8.35 -3.59
CA THR A 129 1.07 6.99 -3.08
C THR A 129 0.39 6.81 -1.73
N MET A 130 0.27 5.57 -1.25
CA MET A 130 -0.36 5.25 0.02
C MET A 130 0.58 4.47 0.92
N ASP A 131 0.67 4.85 2.21
CA ASP A 131 1.43 4.15 3.26
C ASP A 131 2.83 3.70 2.79
N LEU A 132 3.68 4.63 2.41
CA LEU A 132 5.08 4.33 2.10
C LEU A 132 5.72 3.53 3.25
N HIS A 133 6.49 2.51 2.90
CA HIS A 133 7.22 1.70 3.89
C HIS A 133 8.07 2.55 4.84
N SER A 134 8.56 3.67 4.34
CA SER A 134 9.35 4.64 5.09
C SER A 134 9.03 6.05 4.57
N ASP A 135 8.64 6.96 5.46
CA ASP A 135 8.28 8.34 5.09
C ASP A 135 9.46 9.11 4.47
N GLN A 136 10.70 8.73 4.78
CA GLN A 136 11.90 9.36 4.21
C GLN A 136 12.00 9.18 2.69
N ILE A 137 11.31 8.20 2.09
CA ILE A 137 11.29 8.00 0.63
C ILE A 137 10.76 9.24 -0.09
N GLN A 138 9.87 10.01 0.53
CA GLN A 138 9.39 11.29 -0.01
C GLN A 138 10.54 12.24 -0.34
N GLY A 139 11.59 12.23 0.48
CA GLY A 139 12.81 13.03 0.26
C GLY A 139 13.72 12.54 -0.87
N PHE A 140 13.42 11.41 -1.50
CA PHE A 140 14.16 10.92 -2.68
C PHE A 140 13.70 11.56 -3.99
N PHE A 141 12.55 12.22 -3.96
CA PHE A 141 11.95 12.86 -5.12
C PHE A 141 12.26 14.36 -5.13
N ASP A 142 12.56 14.90 -6.31
CA ASP A 142 12.64 16.33 -6.56
C ASP A 142 11.30 16.93 -7.03
N ILE A 143 10.25 16.12 -7.03
CA ILE A 143 8.88 16.50 -7.35
C ILE A 143 7.99 16.34 -6.10
N PRO A 144 6.82 17.02 -6.04
CA PRO A 144 5.88 16.83 -4.93
C PRO A 144 5.45 15.37 -4.77
N VAL A 145 5.36 14.92 -3.52
CA VAL A 145 4.86 13.59 -3.14
C VAL A 145 3.71 13.75 -2.16
N ASP A 146 2.56 13.22 -2.52
CA ASP A 146 1.42 13.04 -1.62
C ASP A 146 1.41 11.58 -1.13
N ASN A 147 1.94 11.35 0.07
CA ASN A 147 1.82 10.06 0.76
C ASN A 147 0.55 10.10 1.61
N ILE A 148 -0.50 9.42 1.17
CA ILE A 148 -1.75 9.31 1.91
C ILE A 148 -1.76 8.05 2.77
N TYR A 149 -2.70 7.95 3.72
CA TYR A 149 -2.74 6.86 4.68
C TYR A 149 -4.06 6.09 4.58
N ALA A 150 -4.00 4.76 4.65
CA ALA A 150 -5.18 3.90 4.71
C ALA A 150 -5.84 3.90 6.10
N SER A 151 -5.22 4.52 7.09
CA SER A 151 -5.71 4.54 8.47
C SER A 151 -7.19 4.92 8.63
N PRO A 152 -7.78 5.90 7.92
CA PRO A 152 -9.20 6.20 8.04
C PRO A 152 -10.10 5.03 7.62
N ILE A 153 -9.69 4.29 6.59
CA ILE A 153 -10.43 3.11 6.08
C ILE A 153 -10.36 1.98 7.10
N LEU A 154 -9.14 1.68 7.58
CA LEU A 154 -8.88 0.62 8.54
C LEU A 154 -9.58 0.89 9.89
N LEU A 155 -9.50 2.14 10.39
CA LEU A 155 -10.19 2.59 11.60
C LEU A 155 -11.71 2.45 11.48
N SER A 156 -12.28 2.91 10.37
CA SER A 156 -13.73 2.81 10.15
C SER A 156 -14.20 1.36 10.21
N ASP A 157 -13.40 0.44 9.69
CA ASP A 157 -13.70 -0.99 9.75
C ASP A 157 -13.62 -1.54 11.17
N VAL A 158 -12.58 -1.19 11.93
CA VAL A 158 -12.44 -1.59 13.35
C VAL A 158 -13.61 -1.06 14.19
N TRP A 159 -14.01 0.19 14.03
CA TRP A 159 -15.15 0.77 14.73
C TRP A 159 -16.47 0.07 14.41
N LYS A 160 -16.72 -0.26 13.14
CA LYS A 160 -17.93 -1.00 12.72
C LYS A 160 -18.03 -2.37 13.37
N HIS A 161 -16.90 -3.05 13.60
CA HIS A 161 -16.87 -4.37 14.22
C HIS A 161 -16.95 -4.34 15.75
N ASN A 162 -16.66 -3.20 16.38
CA ASN A 162 -16.75 -2.98 17.83
C ASN A 162 -16.17 -4.14 18.67
N TYR A 163 -14.91 -4.46 18.42
CA TYR A 163 -14.24 -5.61 19.04
C TYR A 163 -14.13 -5.43 20.57
N PRO A 164 -14.53 -6.42 21.38
CA PRO A 164 -14.43 -6.34 22.83
C PRO A 164 -12.98 -6.44 23.31
N ASN A 165 -12.66 -5.74 24.41
CA ASN A 165 -11.34 -5.78 25.06
C ASN A 165 -10.16 -5.60 24.08
N LEU A 166 -10.27 -4.60 23.22
CA LEU A 166 -9.31 -4.35 22.14
C LEU A 166 -7.93 -3.95 22.68
N ILE A 167 -6.89 -4.47 22.05
CA ILE A 167 -5.50 -4.01 22.21
C ILE A 167 -4.83 -3.97 20.82
N VAL A 168 -4.12 -2.88 20.53
CA VAL A 168 -3.32 -2.76 19.30
C VAL A 168 -1.94 -3.35 19.56
N VAL A 169 -1.43 -4.09 18.58
CA VAL A 169 -0.14 -4.80 18.69
C VAL A 169 0.78 -4.34 17.56
N SER A 170 1.96 -3.86 17.94
CA SER A 170 3.04 -3.66 16.97
C SER A 170 3.78 -4.99 16.75
N PRO A 171 3.92 -5.46 15.50
CA PRO A 171 4.60 -6.73 15.20
C PRO A 171 6.11 -6.68 15.44
N ASP A 172 6.69 -5.50 15.55
CA ASP A 172 8.11 -5.26 15.86
C ASP A 172 8.33 -3.83 16.39
N VAL A 173 9.57 -3.51 16.72
CA VAL A 173 9.95 -2.19 17.26
C VAL A 173 9.81 -1.08 16.19
N GLY A 174 9.96 -1.40 14.91
CA GLY A 174 9.87 -0.44 13.80
C GLY A 174 8.44 0.08 13.58
N GLY A 175 7.42 -0.78 13.78
CA GLY A 175 6.02 -0.45 13.59
C GLY A 175 5.35 0.28 14.78
N VAL A 176 6.07 0.52 15.88
CA VAL A 176 5.48 1.06 17.14
C VAL A 176 4.81 2.42 16.94
N VAL A 177 5.37 3.30 16.10
CA VAL A 177 4.79 4.64 15.86
C VAL A 177 3.40 4.51 15.23
N ARG A 178 3.27 3.67 14.19
CA ARG A 178 2.00 3.41 13.49
C ARG A 178 0.97 2.76 14.43
N ALA A 179 1.40 1.72 15.16
CA ALA A 179 0.52 1.04 16.11
C ALA A 179 0.04 1.95 17.23
N ARG A 180 0.89 2.86 17.73
CA ARG A 180 0.55 3.85 18.76
C ARG A 180 -0.47 4.87 18.25
N ALA A 181 -0.31 5.35 17.01
CA ALA A 181 -1.28 6.27 16.41
C ALA A 181 -2.67 5.62 16.33
N LEU A 182 -2.74 4.37 15.87
CA LEU A 182 -3.99 3.61 15.82
C LEU A 182 -4.58 3.38 17.22
N ALA A 183 -3.76 2.99 18.21
CA ALA A 183 -4.20 2.75 19.57
C ALA A 183 -4.80 4.02 20.20
N LYS A 184 -4.18 5.19 19.98
CA LYS A 184 -4.68 6.49 20.43
C LYS A 184 -6.06 6.80 19.84
N GLN A 185 -6.27 6.60 18.55
CA GLN A 185 -7.54 6.86 17.87
C GLN A 185 -8.65 5.88 18.28
N LEU A 186 -8.29 4.66 18.69
CA LEU A 186 -9.23 3.64 19.17
C LEU A 186 -9.46 3.68 20.67
N ASP A 187 -8.80 4.59 21.42
CA ASP A 187 -8.75 4.60 22.87
C ASP A 187 -8.42 3.21 23.44
N ALA A 188 -7.43 2.56 22.85
CA ALA A 188 -7.02 1.19 23.17
C ALA A 188 -5.58 1.15 23.69
N ASP A 189 -5.27 0.11 24.47
CA ASP A 189 -3.91 -0.15 24.90
C ASP A 189 -3.01 -0.58 23.74
N LEU A 190 -1.68 -0.50 23.96
CA LEU A 190 -0.65 -0.92 23.02
C LEU A 190 0.18 -2.06 23.60
N ALA A 191 0.37 -3.11 22.82
CA ALA A 191 1.39 -4.12 23.05
C ALA A 191 2.45 -4.12 21.95
N ILE A 192 3.64 -4.61 22.27
CA ILE A 192 4.78 -4.64 21.34
C ILE A 192 5.37 -6.03 21.35
N ILE A 193 5.63 -6.59 20.18
CA ILE A 193 6.37 -7.84 20.03
C ILE A 193 7.85 -7.50 19.79
N ASP A 194 8.69 -7.80 20.79
CA ASP A 194 10.14 -7.67 20.69
C ASP A 194 10.76 -9.02 20.27
N LYS A 195 11.33 -9.03 19.07
CA LYS A 195 11.93 -10.22 18.45
C LYS A 195 13.41 -10.26 18.77
N ARG A 196 13.83 -11.13 19.70
CA ARG A 196 15.25 -11.31 20.03
C ARG A 196 15.76 -12.63 19.45
N ARG A 197 16.91 -12.57 18.80
CA ARG A 197 17.75 -13.74 18.52
C ARG A 197 18.87 -13.76 19.54
N PRO A 198 18.78 -14.55 20.62
CA PRO A 198 19.79 -14.54 21.67
C PRO A 198 21.16 -15.03 21.18
N LYS A 199 21.20 -15.90 20.15
CA LYS A 199 22.43 -16.40 19.49
C LYS A 199 22.12 -16.85 18.06
N PRO A 200 23.12 -16.92 17.16
CA PRO A 200 22.98 -17.62 15.87
C PRO A 200 22.52 -19.06 16.11
N ASN A 201 21.56 -19.54 15.32
CA ASN A 201 21.00 -20.90 15.40
C ASN A 201 20.15 -21.25 16.64
N VAL A 202 19.78 -20.26 17.47
CA VAL A 202 18.81 -20.46 18.55
C VAL A 202 17.43 -20.01 18.09
N ALA A 203 16.39 -20.72 18.54
CA ALA A 203 15.01 -20.38 18.23
C ALA A 203 14.70 -18.92 18.60
N LYS A 204 13.96 -18.26 17.72
CA LYS A 204 13.57 -16.86 17.86
C LYS A 204 12.62 -16.73 19.06
N VAL A 205 13.02 -16.00 20.08
CA VAL A 205 12.17 -15.73 21.23
C VAL A 205 11.36 -14.45 20.93
N MET A 206 10.04 -14.57 21.01
CA MET A 206 9.13 -13.41 20.95
C MET A 206 8.78 -12.99 22.38
N ASN A 207 9.24 -11.81 22.77
CA ASN A 207 8.85 -11.21 24.02
C ASN A 207 7.69 -10.24 23.77
N ILE A 208 6.55 -10.50 24.41
CA ILE A 208 5.37 -9.62 24.30
C ILE A 208 5.36 -8.67 25.50
N ILE A 209 5.45 -7.38 25.20
CA ILE A 209 5.37 -6.31 26.19
C ILE A 209 3.94 -5.75 26.13
N GLY A 210 3.19 -5.90 27.21
CA GLY A 210 1.77 -5.58 27.32
C GLY A 210 0.95 -6.80 27.76
N ASP A 211 -0.24 -6.54 28.31
CA ASP A 211 -1.15 -7.61 28.75
C ASP A 211 -2.16 -7.94 27.64
N VAL A 212 -2.07 -9.16 27.10
CA VAL A 212 -2.87 -9.65 25.98
C VAL A 212 -3.84 -10.77 26.36
N VAL A 213 -3.83 -11.20 27.64
CA VAL A 213 -4.64 -12.32 28.12
C VAL A 213 -6.14 -11.97 28.02
N GLY A 214 -6.91 -12.82 27.35
CA GLY A 214 -8.34 -12.66 27.15
C GLY A 214 -8.73 -11.48 26.25
N ARG A 215 -7.78 -10.84 25.56
CA ARG A 215 -8.02 -9.65 24.74
C ARG A 215 -8.16 -9.97 23.26
N THR A 216 -8.81 -9.07 22.52
CA THR A 216 -8.79 -9.03 21.06
C THR A 216 -7.58 -8.21 20.60
N CYS A 217 -6.59 -8.88 20.03
CA CYS A 217 -5.35 -8.26 19.55
C CYS A 217 -5.50 -7.89 18.08
N ILE A 218 -5.22 -6.61 17.74
CA ILE A 218 -5.10 -6.15 16.35
C ILE A 218 -3.63 -5.87 16.06
N ILE A 219 -3.00 -6.70 15.22
CA ILE A 219 -1.67 -6.45 14.69
C ILE A 219 -1.79 -5.44 13.56
N MET A 220 -1.00 -4.35 13.61
CA MET A 220 -0.98 -3.31 12.59
C MET A 220 0.35 -3.27 11.86
N ASP A 221 0.32 -3.37 10.52
CA ASP A 221 1.52 -3.28 9.68
C ASP A 221 1.22 -2.54 8.36
N ASP A 222 2.27 -2.07 7.65
CA ASP A 222 2.09 -1.46 6.32
C ASP A 222 1.90 -2.50 5.23
N MET A 223 2.59 -3.63 5.31
CA MET A 223 2.50 -4.67 4.30
C MET A 223 2.61 -6.08 4.88
N VAL A 224 1.98 -7.01 4.20
CA VAL A 224 2.17 -8.44 4.43
C VAL A 224 2.73 -9.07 3.16
N ASP A 225 4.00 -9.54 3.23
CA ASP A 225 4.69 -10.19 2.11
C ASP A 225 4.59 -11.71 2.25
N THR A 226 5.58 -12.38 2.84
CA THR A 226 5.58 -13.84 3.00
C THR A 226 4.71 -14.33 4.17
N ALA A 227 4.16 -13.44 4.95
CA ALA A 227 3.36 -13.66 6.14
C ALA A 227 4.06 -14.40 7.31
N ASN A 228 5.36 -14.73 7.20
CA ASN A 228 6.08 -15.43 8.27
C ASN A 228 6.02 -14.67 9.60
N THR A 229 6.42 -13.40 9.58
CA THR A 229 6.44 -12.54 10.77
C THR A 229 5.06 -12.38 11.39
N LEU A 230 4.05 -12.18 10.55
CA LEU A 230 2.67 -12.01 11.00
C LEU A 230 2.12 -13.28 11.65
N CYS A 231 2.32 -14.44 11.01
CA CYS A 231 1.84 -15.71 11.53
C CYS A 231 2.56 -16.13 12.82
N GLU A 232 3.88 -15.92 12.89
CA GLU A 232 4.65 -16.13 14.15
C GLU A 232 4.12 -15.23 15.27
N ALA A 233 3.84 -13.97 14.97
CA ALA A 233 3.27 -13.01 15.92
C ALA A 233 1.88 -13.46 16.41
N ALA A 234 1.02 -13.89 15.51
CA ALA A 234 -0.32 -14.38 15.85
C ALA A 234 -0.28 -15.63 16.73
N ASN A 235 0.59 -16.57 16.41
CA ASN A 235 0.78 -17.78 17.21
C ASN A 235 1.26 -17.42 18.63
N ALA A 236 2.27 -16.55 18.75
CA ALA A 236 2.80 -16.12 20.07
C ALA A 236 1.74 -15.39 20.91
N LEU A 237 0.90 -14.58 20.31
CA LEU A 237 -0.21 -13.90 21.00
C LEU A 237 -1.26 -14.90 21.50
N LYS A 238 -1.61 -15.90 20.71
CA LYS A 238 -2.54 -16.98 21.11
C LYS A 238 -1.95 -17.85 22.22
N GLU A 239 -0.68 -18.22 22.14
CA GLU A 239 0.03 -18.96 23.19
C GLU A 239 0.07 -18.17 24.51
N ARG A 240 0.12 -16.82 24.42
CA ARG A 240 0.06 -15.93 25.59
C ARG A 240 -1.35 -15.71 26.13
N GLY A 241 -2.37 -16.32 25.53
CA GLY A 241 -3.75 -16.27 25.99
C GLY A 241 -4.62 -15.22 25.36
N ALA A 242 -4.25 -14.64 24.21
CA ALA A 242 -5.14 -13.74 23.47
C ALA A 242 -6.41 -14.48 23.01
N ALA A 243 -7.57 -13.87 23.24
CA ALA A 243 -8.86 -14.44 22.83
C ALA A 243 -9.03 -14.47 21.32
N ARG A 244 -8.70 -13.36 20.65
CA ARG A 244 -8.70 -13.22 19.20
C ARG A 244 -7.44 -12.51 18.73
N VAL A 245 -6.96 -12.86 17.54
CA VAL A 245 -5.83 -12.19 16.89
C VAL A 245 -6.21 -11.84 15.46
N LEU A 246 -6.32 -10.57 15.19
CA LEU A 246 -6.61 -9.99 13.90
C LEU A 246 -5.37 -9.25 13.40
N ALA A 247 -5.25 -9.09 12.09
CA ALA A 247 -4.24 -8.22 11.51
C ALA A 247 -4.88 -7.26 10.51
N TYR A 248 -4.41 -6.02 10.51
CA TYR A 248 -4.79 -4.99 9.56
C TYR A 248 -3.54 -4.49 8.85
N CYS A 249 -3.52 -4.61 7.54
CA CYS A 249 -2.41 -4.24 6.68
C CYS A 249 -2.88 -3.44 5.48
N THR A 250 -2.09 -2.45 5.06
CA THR A 250 -2.41 -1.70 3.85
C THR A 250 -2.13 -2.52 2.61
N HIS A 251 -0.93 -3.09 2.47
CA HIS A 251 -0.46 -3.71 1.22
C HIS A 251 -0.39 -5.24 1.28
N PRO A 252 -1.33 -5.95 0.62
CA PRO A 252 -1.31 -7.42 0.56
C PRO A 252 -0.36 -7.90 -0.56
N VAL A 253 0.95 -7.90 -0.32
CA VAL A 253 1.93 -8.43 -1.28
C VAL A 253 1.75 -9.93 -1.44
N LEU A 254 1.56 -10.67 -0.35
CA LEU A 254 1.17 -12.09 -0.26
C LEU A 254 1.97 -13.01 -1.19
N SER A 255 3.30 -12.85 -1.17
CA SER A 255 4.18 -13.62 -2.04
C SER A 255 4.41 -15.06 -1.56
N GLY A 256 4.74 -15.93 -2.52
CA GLY A 256 5.05 -17.33 -2.25
C GLY A 256 3.89 -18.07 -1.59
N SER A 257 4.16 -18.79 -0.48
CA SER A 257 3.16 -19.55 0.30
C SER A 257 2.52 -18.72 1.43
N ALA A 258 2.42 -17.40 1.30
CA ALA A 258 1.86 -16.53 2.33
C ALA A 258 0.42 -16.91 2.71
N ILE A 259 -0.42 -17.20 1.73
CA ILE A 259 -1.84 -17.53 1.95
C ILE A 259 -1.98 -18.85 2.70
N GLU A 260 -1.23 -19.88 2.31
CA GLU A 260 -1.21 -21.17 3.01
C GLU A 260 -0.77 -21.00 4.48
N ARG A 261 0.25 -20.17 4.74
CA ARG A 261 0.70 -19.87 6.11
C ARG A 261 -0.37 -19.19 6.93
N ILE A 262 -1.08 -18.23 6.34
CA ILE A 262 -2.19 -17.53 6.99
C ILE A 262 -3.30 -18.53 7.35
N GLU A 263 -3.69 -19.41 6.44
CA GLU A 263 -4.69 -20.44 6.69
C GLU A 263 -4.32 -21.37 7.83
N MET A 264 -3.04 -21.78 7.89
CA MET A 264 -2.53 -22.72 8.92
C MET A 264 -2.19 -22.04 10.26
N SER A 265 -2.10 -20.71 10.30
CA SER A 265 -1.73 -19.96 11.51
C SER A 265 -2.88 -19.83 12.51
N ALA A 266 -2.54 -19.35 13.71
CA ALA A 266 -3.52 -18.97 14.71
C ALA A 266 -4.18 -17.60 14.48
N LEU A 267 -3.89 -16.93 13.37
CA LEU A 267 -4.54 -15.70 12.96
C LEU A 267 -6.03 -15.97 12.68
N ASP A 268 -6.92 -15.19 13.28
CA ASP A 268 -8.35 -15.33 13.07
C ASP A 268 -8.79 -14.64 11.77
N GLU A 269 -8.26 -13.45 11.46
CA GLU A 269 -8.57 -12.69 10.26
C GLU A 269 -7.40 -11.76 9.86
N LEU A 270 -7.16 -11.62 8.56
CA LEU A 270 -6.31 -10.61 7.95
C LEU A 270 -7.17 -9.66 7.13
N VAL A 271 -7.21 -8.40 7.52
CA VAL A 271 -7.87 -7.31 6.79
C VAL A 271 -6.82 -6.53 6.02
N VAL A 272 -7.01 -6.41 4.71
CA VAL A 272 -6.09 -5.71 3.81
C VAL A 272 -6.83 -4.72 2.93
N THR A 273 -6.10 -3.84 2.25
CA THR A 273 -6.73 -2.96 1.25
C THR A 273 -6.57 -3.52 -0.17
N ASP A 274 -7.22 -2.86 -1.12
CA ASP A 274 -7.13 -3.16 -2.54
C ASP A 274 -6.02 -2.40 -3.29
N THR A 275 -5.04 -1.86 -2.57
CA THR A 275 -3.82 -1.28 -3.16
C THR A 275 -3.07 -2.27 -4.04
N ILE A 276 -3.16 -3.55 -3.72
CA ILE A 276 -2.70 -4.68 -4.52
C ILE A 276 -3.89 -5.63 -4.71
N PRO A 277 -4.21 -6.06 -5.94
CA PRO A 277 -5.30 -6.98 -6.17
C PRO A 277 -4.98 -8.37 -5.60
N LEU A 278 -5.93 -8.97 -4.90
CA LEU A 278 -5.80 -10.36 -4.48
C LEU A 278 -5.88 -11.29 -5.69
N ASN A 279 -4.99 -12.27 -5.74
CA ASN A 279 -5.10 -13.39 -6.68
C ASN A 279 -6.29 -14.29 -6.31
N GLU A 280 -6.58 -15.31 -7.12
CA GLU A 280 -7.71 -16.20 -6.92
C GLU A 280 -7.66 -16.93 -5.56
N THR A 281 -6.49 -17.43 -5.18
CA THR A 281 -6.28 -18.11 -3.89
C THR A 281 -6.55 -17.16 -2.72
N GLY A 282 -6.06 -15.91 -2.80
CA GLY A 282 -6.29 -14.89 -1.77
C GLY A 282 -7.75 -14.50 -1.63
N ARG A 283 -8.48 -14.39 -2.76
CA ARG A 283 -9.93 -14.10 -2.74
C ARG A 283 -10.75 -15.24 -2.13
N ASN A 284 -10.29 -16.47 -2.28
CA ASN A 284 -10.96 -17.67 -1.75
C ASN A 284 -10.58 -17.99 -0.31
N CYS A 285 -9.54 -17.38 0.25
CA CYS A 285 -9.12 -17.60 1.63
C CYS A 285 -10.11 -16.96 2.60
N LYS A 286 -10.74 -17.75 3.44
CA LYS A 286 -11.77 -17.30 4.41
C LYS A 286 -11.22 -16.39 5.51
N LYS A 287 -9.91 -16.39 5.71
CA LYS A 287 -9.24 -15.53 6.70
C LYS A 287 -8.84 -14.16 6.13
N ILE A 288 -8.93 -13.93 4.82
CA ILE A 288 -8.52 -12.67 4.20
C ILE A 288 -9.76 -11.89 3.76
N ARG A 289 -9.85 -10.64 4.21
CA ARG A 289 -10.89 -9.70 3.82
C ARG A 289 -10.25 -8.43 3.25
N GLN A 290 -10.81 -7.93 2.15
CA GLN A 290 -10.26 -6.77 1.44
C GLN A 290 -11.20 -5.57 1.55
N LEU A 291 -10.63 -4.41 1.86
CA LEU A 291 -11.29 -3.11 1.91
C LEU A 291 -10.90 -2.28 0.69
N SER A 292 -11.84 -1.50 0.17
CA SER A 292 -11.56 -0.62 -0.97
C SER A 292 -10.93 0.70 -0.53
N THR A 293 -9.95 1.15 -1.31
CA THR A 293 -9.32 2.46 -1.20
C THR A 293 -9.85 3.46 -2.24
N ALA A 294 -10.78 3.04 -3.08
CA ALA A 294 -11.23 3.79 -4.24
C ALA A 294 -11.78 5.18 -3.90
N GLU A 295 -12.62 5.29 -2.87
CA GLU A 295 -13.21 6.57 -2.43
C GLU A 295 -12.13 7.56 -1.96
N LEU A 296 -11.20 7.09 -1.14
CA LEU A 296 -10.10 7.92 -0.61
C LEU A 296 -9.16 8.38 -1.74
N LEU A 297 -8.81 7.48 -2.65
CA LEU A 297 -7.99 7.81 -3.83
C LEU A 297 -8.71 8.81 -4.75
N ALA A 298 -10.00 8.61 -5.01
CA ALA A 298 -10.80 9.51 -5.82
C ALA A 298 -10.86 10.93 -5.21
N GLU A 299 -11.14 11.03 -3.92
CA GLU A 299 -11.16 12.32 -3.22
C GLU A 299 -9.79 12.99 -3.24
N THR A 300 -8.72 12.22 -3.06
CA THR A 300 -7.35 12.75 -3.15
C THR A 300 -7.03 13.27 -4.55
N ILE A 301 -7.36 12.50 -5.59
CA ILE A 301 -7.18 12.90 -7.00
C ILE A 301 -7.97 14.18 -7.29
N ARG A 302 -9.23 14.26 -6.85
CA ARG A 302 -10.06 15.45 -6.98
C ARG A 302 -9.40 16.67 -6.34
N ARG A 303 -8.90 16.54 -5.12
CA ARG A 303 -8.21 17.61 -4.40
C ARG A 303 -6.95 18.07 -5.11
N ILE A 304 -6.11 17.14 -5.56
CA ILE A 304 -4.90 17.47 -6.32
C ILE A 304 -5.24 18.23 -7.61
N ASN A 305 -6.27 17.77 -8.34
CA ASN A 305 -6.71 18.44 -9.56
C ASN A 305 -7.26 19.85 -9.30
N ASN A 306 -7.95 20.05 -8.18
CA ASN A 306 -8.53 21.33 -7.76
C ASN A 306 -7.55 22.22 -6.97
N GLU A 307 -6.31 21.77 -6.74
CA GLU A 307 -5.31 22.48 -5.93
C GLU A 307 -5.77 22.69 -4.46
N GLU A 308 -6.57 21.74 -3.94
CA GLU A 308 -7.02 21.70 -2.56
C GLU A 308 -6.04 20.93 -1.66
N SER A 309 -6.08 21.18 -0.34
CA SER A 309 -5.23 20.49 0.64
C SER A 309 -5.57 19.00 0.75
N VAL A 310 -4.57 18.15 0.54
CA VAL A 310 -4.66 16.70 0.75
C VAL A 310 -4.47 16.34 2.23
N SER A 311 -3.60 17.05 2.96
CA SER A 311 -3.32 16.77 4.37
C SER A 311 -4.54 16.90 5.29
N SER A 312 -5.53 17.72 4.92
CA SER A 312 -6.79 17.84 5.67
C SER A 312 -7.65 16.57 5.68
N LEU A 313 -7.36 15.59 4.81
CA LEU A 313 -8.00 14.25 4.86
C LEU A 313 -7.54 13.41 6.06
N PHE A 314 -6.41 13.78 6.67
CA PHE A 314 -5.74 13.03 7.73
C PHE A 314 -5.51 13.90 8.98
N ALA A 315 -6.16 15.06 9.08
CA ALA A 315 -6.10 15.90 10.28
C ALA A 315 -6.67 15.11 11.48
N GLU A 316 -5.87 15.02 12.57
CA GLU A 316 -6.18 14.32 13.80
C GLU A 316 -7.33 14.98 14.59
#